data_6b7fd52de045f5a77bb3de0e72981bfb
#
_entry.id   6b7fd52de045f5a77bb3de0e72981bfb
#
_cell.length_a   1.000
_cell.length_b   1.000
_cell.length_c   1.000
_cell.angle_alpha   90.00
_cell.angle_beta   90.00
_cell.angle_gamma   90.00
#
_symmetry.space_group_name_H-M   'P 1'
#
loop_
_entity.id
_entity.type
_entity.pdbx_description
1 polymer ?
#
loop_
_entity_poly.entity_id
_entity_poly.type
_entity_poly.pdbx_seq_one_letter_code
_entity_poly.pdbx_strand_id
1 'polypeptide(L)'
;MIIFDSSTLILLTRIDVLDLFLSSFEGTVIIPEKVRLEVTRSDKEDAESINRHIEDKKIGVVKVKNVALVKRLMDDFSIDAGEAEALTLAGEKKAGIVATDDRNAIRACKLLKLEFVTAVSFLIRAVEKGVLSKDEGIVKLKKLQSIGRYSKQILEDAAQQIHGG
;
A
#
# COMPACT_ATOMS: atom_id res chain seq x y z
N MET A 1 -12.07 4.53 -0.52
CA MET A 1 -11.28 3.97 -1.65
C MET A 1 -9.82 4.02 -1.31
N ILE A 2 -9.11 2.93 -1.50
CA ILE A 2 -7.65 2.84 -1.30
C ILE A 2 -6.99 2.48 -2.63
N ILE A 3 -5.92 3.21 -2.96
CA ILE A 3 -5.16 3.04 -4.19
C ILE A 3 -3.75 2.60 -3.82
N PHE A 4 -3.39 1.36 -4.16
CA PHE A 4 -2.09 0.80 -3.81
C PHE A 4 -1.01 1.12 -4.85
N ASP A 5 0.18 1.44 -4.37
CA ASP A 5 1.40 1.30 -5.15
C ASP A 5 1.91 -0.16 -5.09
N SER A 6 2.93 -0.48 -5.87
CA SER A 6 3.46 -1.85 -5.96
C SER A 6 4.12 -2.30 -4.65
N SER A 7 4.92 -1.44 -4.03
CA SER A 7 5.72 -1.82 -2.86
C SER A 7 4.86 -2.15 -1.65
N THR A 8 3.87 -1.33 -1.35
CA THR A 8 2.96 -1.58 -0.21
C THR A 8 2.13 -2.84 -0.43
N LEU A 9 1.63 -3.04 -1.65
CA LEU A 9 0.87 -4.24 -2.00
C LEU A 9 1.70 -5.52 -1.79
N ILE A 10 2.95 -5.51 -2.25
CA ILE A 10 3.88 -6.63 -2.06
C ILE A 10 4.22 -6.85 -0.58
N LEU A 11 4.50 -5.78 0.17
CA LEU A 11 4.81 -5.88 1.60
C LEU A 11 3.66 -6.53 2.37
N LEU A 12 2.42 -6.09 2.16
CA LEU A 12 1.25 -6.67 2.81
C LEU A 12 1.03 -8.14 2.43
N THR A 13 1.32 -8.50 1.18
CA THR A 13 1.24 -9.89 0.74
C THR A 13 2.27 -10.75 1.47
N ARG A 14 3.51 -10.28 1.58
CA ARG A 14 4.61 -11.02 2.22
C ARG A 14 4.47 -11.22 3.72
N ILE A 15 3.74 -10.36 4.39
CA ILE A 15 3.45 -10.53 5.83
C ILE A 15 2.08 -11.17 6.11
N ASP A 16 1.41 -11.65 5.07
CA ASP A 16 0.09 -12.30 5.16
C ASP A 16 -1.00 -11.40 5.79
N VAL A 17 -1.00 -10.14 5.43
CA VAL A 17 -2.00 -9.15 5.90
C VAL A 17 -2.95 -8.73 4.77
N LEU A 18 -2.55 -8.88 3.50
CA LEU A 18 -3.38 -8.46 2.37
C LEU A 18 -4.73 -9.18 2.35
N ASP A 19 -4.73 -10.51 2.50
CA ASP A 19 -5.96 -11.30 2.51
C ASP A 19 -6.90 -10.89 3.64
N LEU A 20 -6.34 -10.70 4.84
CA LEU A 20 -7.09 -10.26 6.01
C LEU A 20 -7.70 -8.87 5.79
N PHE A 21 -6.92 -7.96 5.23
CA PHE A 21 -7.40 -6.63 4.90
C PHE A 21 -8.53 -6.67 3.87
N LEU A 22 -8.34 -7.35 2.74
CA LEU A 22 -9.34 -7.42 1.69
C LEU A 22 -10.63 -8.11 2.12
N SER A 23 -10.56 -9.05 3.05
CA SER A 23 -11.72 -9.75 3.60
C SER A 23 -12.54 -8.90 4.58
N SER A 24 -11.91 -7.93 5.25
CA SER A 24 -12.53 -7.11 6.29
C SER A 24 -12.84 -5.68 5.86
N PHE A 25 -12.32 -5.25 4.71
CA PHE A 25 -12.49 -3.88 4.20
C PHE A 25 -13.74 -3.76 3.33
N GLU A 26 -14.68 -2.92 3.74
CA GLU A 26 -15.95 -2.70 3.02
C GLU A 26 -15.85 -1.67 1.87
N GLY A 27 -14.69 -1.05 1.71
CA GLY A 27 -14.47 -0.04 0.67
C GLY A 27 -13.94 -0.63 -0.63
N THR A 28 -13.63 0.23 -1.57
CA THR A 28 -13.06 -0.13 -2.87
C THR A 28 -11.54 -0.08 -2.83
N VAL A 29 -10.91 -1.12 -3.35
CA VAL A 29 -9.45 -1.21 -3.53
C VAL A 29 -9.14 -1.23 -5.01
N ILE A 30 -8.28 -0.31 -5.46
CA ILE A 30 -7.85 -0.23 -6.85
C ILE A 30 -6.33 -0.11 -6.97
N ILE A 31 -5.82 -0.49 -8.12
CA ILE A 31 -4.43 -0.27 -8.53
C ILE A 31 -4.39 0.30 -9.95
N PRO A 32 -3.41 1.15 -10.25
CA PRO A 32 -3.21 1.58 -11.64
C PRO A 32 -2.70 0.43 -12.52
N GLU A 33 -2.88 0.55 -13.83
CA GLU A 33 -2.39 -0.44 -14.79
C GLU A 33 -0.88 -0.68 -14.67
N LYS A 34 -0.09 0.36 -14.42
CA LYS A 34 1.35 0.24 -14.25
C LYS A 34 1.73 -0.60 -13.04
N VAL A 35 1.02 -0.40 -11.92
CA VAL A 35 1.19 -1.22 -10.71
C VAL A 35 0.84 -2.69 -11.00
N ARG A 36 -0.26 -2.94 -11.70
CA ARG A 36 -0.60 -4.30 -12.12
C ARG A 36 0.54 -4.96 -12.88
N LEU A 37 1.12 -4.28 -13.87
CA LEU A 37 2.23 -4.82 -14.65
C LEU A 37 3.45 -5.13 -13.78
N GLU A 38 3.77 -4.28 -12.81
CA GLU A 38 4.91 -4.46 -11.90
C GLU A 38 4.72 -5.66 -10.96
N VAL A 39 3.54 -5.79 -10.34
CA VAL A 39 3.27 -6.85 -9.35
C VAL A 39 3.00 -8.21 -9.97
N THR A 40 2.67 -8.29 -11.25
CA THR A 40 2.34 -9.55 -11.94
C THR A 40 3.47 -10.10 -12.81
N ARG A 41 4.59 -9.38 -12.93
CA ARG A 41 5.76 -9.80 -13.73
C ARG A 41 6.62 -10.89 -13.10
N SER A 42 6.44 -11.12 -11.82
CA SER A 42 7.28 -12.03 -11.05
C SER A 42 6.69 -13.44 -11.05
N ASP A 43 7.54 -14.46 -11.17
CA ASP A 43 7.16 -15.85 -10.93
C ASP A 43 7.10 -16.18 -9.44
N LYS A 44 7.10 -15.15 -8.60
CA LYS A 44 7.05 -15.29 -7.16
C LYS A 44 5.63 -15.52 -6.67
N GLU A 45 5.53 -16.17 -5.54
CA GLU A 45 4.27 -16.43 -4.82
C GLU A 45 3.42 -15.16 -4.58
N ASP A 46 4.08 -14.01 -4.37
CA ASP A 46 3.41 -12.71 -4.22
C ASP A 46 2.55 -12.37 -5.45
N ALA A 47 3.12 -12.54 -6.67
CA ALA A 47 2.45 -12.22 -7.91
C ALA A 47 1.21 -13.10 -8.13
N GLU A 48 1.30 -14.37 -7.79
CA GLU A 48 0.19 -15.31 -7.90
C GLU A 48 -0.95 -14.93 -6.96
N SER A 49 -0.64 -14.61 -5.71
CA SER A 49 -1.62 -14.16 -4.72
C SER A 49 -2.33 -12.88 -5.15
N ILE A 50 -1.58 -11.88 -5.60
CA ILE A 50 -2.14 -10.61 -6.06
C ILE A 50 -3.01 -10.81 -7.31
N ASN A 51 -2.55 -11.60 -8.27
CA ASN A 51 -3.32 -11.93 -9.46
C ASN A 51 -4.67 -12.55 -9.12
N ARG A 52 -4.70 -13.48 -8.17
CA ARG A 52 -5.95 -14.10 -7.72
C ARG A 52 -6.93 -13.06 -7.19
N HIS A 53 -6.48 -12.09 -6.40
CA HIS A 53 -7.33 -11.01 -5.90
C HIS A 53 -7.85 -10.10 -7.02
N ILE A 54 -7.06 -9.88 -8.07
CA ILE A 54 -7.50 -9.14 -9.25
C ILE A 54 -8.59 -9.92 -10.01
N GLU A 55 -8.36 -11.22 -10.25
CA GLU A 55 -9.32 -12.11 -10.93
C GLU A 55 -10.64 -12.22 -10.13
N ASP A 56 -10.57 -12.30 -8.82
CA ASP A 56 -11.72 -12.35 -7.91
C ASP A 56 -12.41 -10.98 -7.74
N LYS A 57 -11.94 -9.95 -8.45
CA LYS A 57 -12.46 -8.57 -8.40
C LYS A 57 -12.42 -7.92 -7.02
N LYS A 58 -11.56 -8.41 -6.14
CA LYS A 58 -11.27 -7.77 -4.85
C LYS A 58 -10.36 -6.56 -5.00
N ILE A 59 -9.53 -6.56 -6.04
CA ILE A 59 -8.68 -5.44 -6.45
C ILE A 59 -9.07 -5.06 -7.88
N GLY A 60 -9.55 -3.84 -8.06
CA GLY A 60 -9.84 -3.29 -9.39
C GLY A 60 -8.60 -2.72 -10.04
N VAL A 61 -8.51 -2.82 -11.36
CA VAL A 61 -7.43 -2.19 -12.14
C VAL A 61 -8.02 -1.01 -12.91
N VAL A 62 -7.42 0.17 -12.74
CA VAL A 62 -7.93 1.41 -13.32
C VAL A 62 -6.85 2.10 -14.14
N LYS A 63 -7.24 2.55 -15.34
CA LYS A 63 -6.37 3.34 -16.19
C LYS A 63 -6.39 4.81 -15.77
N VAL A 64 -5.20 5.40 -15.68
CA VAL A 64 -5.04 6.83 -15.44
C VAL A 64 -5.46 7.63 -16.69
N LYS A 65 -6.18 8.71 -16.50
CA LYS A 65 -6.60 9.62 -17.58
C LYS A 65 -5.55 10.69 -17.86
N ASN A 66 -5.01 11.28 -16.81
CA ASN A 66 -4.05 12.40 -16.92
C ASN A 66 -2.60 11.92 -16.98
N VAL A 67 -2.19 11.44 -18.15
CA VAL A 67 -0.82 10.95 -18.41
C VAL A 67 0.22 12.06 -18.25
N ALA A 68 -0.12 13.30 -18.60
CA ALA A 68 0.78 14.44 -18.45
C ALA A 68 1.12 14.70 -16.97
N LEU A 69 0.16 14.55 -16.07
CA LEU A 69 0.38 14.68 -14.63
C LEU A 69 1.27 13.56 -14.09
N VAL A 70 1.08 12.32 -14.55
CA VAL A 70 1.96 11.19 -14.18
C VAL A 70 3.43 11.53 -14.46
N LYS A 71 3.72 11.98 -15.68
CA LYS A 71 5.08 12.34 -16.10
C LYS A 71 5.65 13.48 -15.25
N ARG A 72 4.84 14.50 -14.99
CA ARG A 72 5.23 15.65 -14.17
C ARG A 72 5.54 15.23 -12.72
N LEU A 73 4.74 14.36 -12.12
CA LEU A 73 4.98 13.87 -10.77
C LEU A 73 6.27 13.03 -10.69
N MET A 74 6.54 12.22 -11.71
CA MET A 74 7.80 11.46 -11.79
C MET A 74 9.01 12.40 -11.77
N ASP A 75 8.96 13.47 -12.55
CA ASP A 75 10.06 14.44 -12.67
C ASP A 75 10.20 15.29 -11.39
N ASP A 76 9.10 15.82 -10.86
CA ASP A 76 9.11 16.75 -9.74
C ASP A 76 9.47 16.08 -8.41
N PHE A 77 9.10 14.81 -8.22
CA PHE A 77 9.27 14.09 -6.95
C PHE A 77 10.26 12.94 -7.01
N SER A 78 10.82 12.62 -8.15
CA SER A 78 11.72 11.48 -8.34
C SER A 78 11.07 10.16 -7.89
N ILE A 79 9.84 9.95 -8.31
CA ILE A 79 9.07 8.71 -8.09
C ILE A 79 8.93 7.93 -9.38
N ASP A 80 8.67 6.63 -9.27
CA ASP A 80 8.47 5.78 -10.45
C ASP A 80 7.07 5.94 -11.07
N ALA A 81 6.85 5.29 -12.20
CA ALA A 81 5.59 5.39 -12.94
C ALA A 81 4.41 4.83 -12.14
N GLY A 82 4.59 3.72 -11.44
CA GLY A 82 3.53 3.12 -10.62
C GLY A 82 3.10 4.03 -9.46
N GLU A 83 4.06 4.60 -8.77
CA GLU A 83 3.82 5.58 -7.70
C GLU A 83 3.12 6.83 -8.24
N ALA A 84 3.61 7.39 -9.35
CA ALA A 84 3.01 8.57 -9.97
C ALA A 84 1.58 8.32 -10.47
N GLU A 85 1.32 7.14 -11.04
CA GLU A 85 -0.04 6.76 -11.42
C GLU A 85 -0.98 6.63 -10.21
N ALA A 86 -0.50 6.05 -9.11
CA ALA A 86 -1.29 5.94 -7.88
C ALA A 86 -1.69 7.32 -7.32
N LEU A 87 -0.74 8.26 -7.27
CA LEU A 87 -1.03 9.64 -6.84
C LEU A 87 -2.00 10.35 -7.78
N THR A 88 -1.82 10.17 -9.10
CA THR A 88 -2.70 10.76 -10.11
C THR A 88 -4.13 10.25 -9.97
N LEU A 89 -4.30 8.93 -9.79
CA LEU A 89 -5.62 8.35 -9.55
C LEU A 89 -6.29 8.88 -8.28
N ALA A 90 -5.51 9.07 -7.20
CA ALA A 90 -6.04 9.63 -5.96
C ALA A 90 -6.63 11.04 -6.18
N GLY A 91 -5.94 11.85 -6.97
CA GLY A 91 -6.45 13.17 -7.38
C GLY A 91 -7.70 13.08 -8.25
N GLU A 92 -7.71 12.19 -9.24
CA GLU A 92 -8.85 11.99 -10.13
C GLU A 92 -10.10 11.47 -9.39
N LYS A 93 -9.93 10.64 -8.38
CA LYS A 93 -11.00 10.02 -7.59
C LYS A 93 -11.49 10.86 -6.41
N LYS A 94 -10.83 11.98 -6.09
CA LYS A 94 -11.16 12.96 -5.04
C LYS A 94 -11.21 12.43 -3.59
N ALA A 95 -11.49 11.17 -3.36
CA ALA A 95 -11.57 10.55 -2.04
C ALA A 95 -10.63 9.35 -1.92
N GLY A 96 -9.63 9.28 -2.79
CA GLY A 96 -8.66 8.20 -2.79
C GLY A 96 -7.58 8.38 -1.72
N ILE A 97 -7.31 7.31 -0.99
CA ILE A 97 -6.20 7.22 -0.04
C ILE A 97 -5.09 6.43 -0.74
N VAL A 98 -3.88 6.98 -0.79
CA VAL A 98 -2.74 6.30 -1.41
C VAL A 98 -2.08 5.38 -0.39
N ALA A 99 -1.95 4.10 -0.72
CA ALA A 99 -1.18 3.16 0.08
C ALA A 99 0.24 3.09 -0.49
N THR A 100 1.18 3.72 0.19
CA THR A 100 2.58 3.82 -0.24
C THR A 100 3.54 3.81 0.95
N ASP A 101 4.67 3.15 0.79
CA ASP A 101 5.79 3.16 1.74
C ASP A 101 7.01 3.90 1.18
N ASP A 102 6.94 4.39 -0.05
CA ASP A 102 8.03 5.14 -0.67
C ASP A 102 8.14 6.55 -0.08
N ARG A 103 9.34 6.91 0.36
CA ARG A 103 9.62 8.19 1.01
C ARG A 103 9.29 9.40 0.13
N ASN A 104 9.63 9.34 -1.16
CA ASN A 104 9.37 10.42 -2.09
C ASN A 104 7.88 10.53 -2.44
N ALA A 105 7.20 9.40 -2.59
CA ALA A 105 5.76 9.37 -2.80
C ALA A 105 5.00 9.92 -1.58
N ILE A 106 5.42 9.58 -0.36
CA ILE A 106 4.85 10.15 0.88
C ILE A 106 5.04 11.67 0.90
N ARG A 107 6.23 12.16 0.56
CA ARG A 107 6.49 13.60 0.46
C ARG A 107 5.57 14.27 -0.56
N ALA A 108 5.38 13.65 -1.71
CA ALA A 108 4.46 14.14 -2.74
C ALA A 108 3.02 14.19 -2.22
N CYS A 109 2.55 13.14 -1.55
CA CYS A 109 1.22 13.12 -0.92
C CYS A 109 1.02 14.30 0.04
N LYS A 110 2.01 14.56 0.90
CA LYS A 110 1.95 15.69 1.85
C LYS A 110 1.83 17.03 1.14
N LEU A 111 2.65 17.26 0.11
CA LEU A 111 2.64 18.52 -0.65
C LEU A 111 1.36 18.70 -1.48
N LEU A 112 0.83 17.61 -2.02
CA LEU A 112 -0.40 17.62 -2.81
C LEU A 112 -1.67 17.52 -1.96
N LYS A 113 -1.53 17.43 -0.64
CA LYS A 113 -2.64 17.25 0.31
C LYS A 113 -3.48 16.01 0.03
N LEU A 114 -2.82 14.93 -0.38
CA LEU A 114 -3.41 13.61 -0.53
C LEU A 114 -3.26 12.81 0.75
N GLU A 115 -4.29 12.10 1.16
CA GLU A 115 -4.20 11.16 2.27
C GLU A 115 -3.39 9.94 1.86
N PHE A 116 -2.59 9.41 2.78
CA PHE A 116 -1.81 8.20 2.54
C PHE A 116 -1.75 7.30 3.77
N VAL A 117 -1.50 6.02 3.54
CA VAL A 117 -1.28 4.99 4.56
C VAL A 117 -0.08 4.14 4.17
N THR A 118 0.59 3.55 5.15
CA THR A 118 1.75 2.68 4.97
C THR A 118 1.42 1.25 5.36
N ALA A 119 2.27 0.29 5.01
CA ALA A 119 2.08 -1.11 5.41
C ALA A 119 2.02 -1.27 6.95
N VAL A 120 2.81 -0.50 7.68
CA VAL A 120 2.77 -0.45 9.15
C VAL A 120 1.39 -0.01 9.65
N SER A 121 0.78 0.98 9.01
CA SER A 121 -0.57 1.45 9.38
C SER A 121 -1.64 0.37 9.20
N PHE A 122 -1.57 -0.41 8.11
CA PHE A 122 -2.47 -1.55 7.92
C PHE A 122 -2.32 -2.60 9.02
N LEU A 123 -1.08 -2.90 9.40
CA LEU A 123 -0.79 -3.89 10.45
C LEU A 123 -1.34 -3.45 11.81
N ILE A 124 -1.09 -2.19 12.20
CA ILE A 124 -1.62 -1.62 13.44
C ILE A 124 -3.16 -1.69 13.43
N ARG A 125 -3.77 -1.31 12.33
CA ARG A 125 -5.23 -1.31 12.19
C ARG A 125 -5.83 -2.73 12.30
N ALA A 126 -5.15 -3.73 11.76
CA ALA A 126 -5.59 -5.12 11.86
C ALA A 126 -5.61 -5.60 13.33
N VAL A 127 -4.62 -5.19 14.12
CA VAL A 127 -4.59 -5.48 15.57
C VAL A 127 -5.67 -4.70 16.32
N GLU A 128 -5.83 -3.41 16.05
CA GLU A 128 -6.88 -2.57 16.66
C GLU A 128 -8.28 -3.12 16.43
N LYS A 129 -8.53 -3.63 15.24
CA LYS A 129 -9.83 -4.27 14.90
C LYS A 129 -10.00 -5.69 15.42
N GLY A 130 -9.00 -6.25 16.08
CA GLY A 130 -9.02 -7.61 16.58
C GLY A 130 -8.94 -8.70 15.50
N VAL A 131 -8.57 -8.33 14.27
CA VAL A 131 -8.33 -9.29 13.17
C VAL A 131 -7.04 -10.08 13.41
N LEU A 132 -6.07 -9.44 14.06
CA LEU A 132 -4.83 -10.04 14.54
C LEU A 132 -4.72 -9.85 16.05
N SER A 133 -4.14 -10.82 16.74
CA SER A 133 -3.72 -10.63 18.12
C SER A 133 -2.52 -9.69 18.22
N LYS A 134 -2.26 -9.15 19.41
CA LYS A 134 -1.06 -8.33 19.64
C LYS A 134 0.23 -9.09 19.35
N ASP A 135 0.31 -10.35 19.76
CA ASP A 135 1.47 -11.21 19.52
C ASP A 135 1.70 -11.45 18.03
N GLU A 136 0.64 -11.77 17.28
CA GLU A 136 0.71 -11.90 15.82
C GLU A 136 1.15 -10.59 15.17
N GLY A 137 0.62 -9.46 15.64
CA GLY A 137 1.00 -8.13 15.17
C GLY A 137 2.49 -7.84 15.34
N ILE A 138 3.06 -8.18 16.49
CA ILE A 138 4.50 -8.00 16.76
C ILE A 138 5.36 -8.91 15.88
N VAL A 139 4.96 -10.17 15.68
CA VAL A 139 5.67 -11.09 14.77
C VAL A 139 5.69 -10.53 13.34
N LYS A 140 4.55 -10.05 12.86
CA LYS A 140 4.46 -9.47 11.51
C LYS A 140 5.22 -8.13 11.39
N LEU A 141 5.28 -7.34 12.45
CA LEU A 141 6.08 -6.12 12.48
C LEU A 141 7.59 -6.43 12.33
N LYS A 142 8.08 -7.46 13.00
CA LYS A 142 9.46 -7.94 12.84
C LYS A 142 9.74 -8.41 11.42
N LYS A 143 8.77 -9.07 10.79
CA LYS A 143 8.88 -9.47 9.38
C LYS A 143 8.95 -8.25 8.46
N LEU A 144 8.11 -7.23 8.68
CA LEU A 144 8.20 -5.96 7.96
C LEU A 144 9.57 -5.30 8.11
N GLN A 145 10.13 -5.30 9.31
CA GLN A 145 11.47 -4.77 9.57
C GLN A 145 12.54 -5.45 8.70
N SER A 146 12.42 -6.76 8.47
CA SER A 146 13.40 -7.52 7.68
C SER A 146 13.27 -7.32 6.17
N ILE A 147 12.11 -6.96 5.67
CA ILE A 147 11.83 -6.86 4.22
C ILE A 147 11.57 -5.44 3.73
N GLY A 148 11.22 -4.51 4.63
CA GLY A 148 10.94 -3.12 4.33
C GLY A 148 12.07 -2.18 4.78
N ARG A 149 11.93 -0.91 4.43
CA ARG A 149 12.88 0.15 4.81
C ARG A 149 12.21 1.11 5.79
N TYR A 150 12.26 0.75 7.07
CA TYR A 150 11.67 1.55 8.14
C TYR A 150 12.75 2.05 9.09
N SER A 151 12.60 3.29 9.58
CA SER A 151 13.45 3.80 10.65
C SER A 151 13.16 3.06 11.96
N LYS A 152 14.16 3.00 12.83
CA LYS A 152 14.00 2.43 14.18
C LYS A 152 12.85 3.09 14.93
N GLN A 153 12.70 4.42 14.83
CA GLN A 153 11.64 5.19 15.48
C GLN A 153 10.25 4.75 15.03
N ILE A 154 10.05 4.56 13.72
CA ILE A 154 8.76 4.10 13.18
C ILE A 154 8.39 2.72 13.74
N LEU A 155 9.36 1.81 13.82
CA LEU A 155 9.13 0.46 14.33
C LEU A 155 8.85 0.45 15.84
N GLU A 156 9.55 1.26 16.61
CA GLU A 156 9.32 1.40 18.06
C GLU A 156 7.94 2.00 18.33
N ASP A 157 7.55 3.05 17.61
CA ASP A 157 6.22 3.67 17.73
C ASP A 157 5.11 2.68 17.35
N ALA A 158 5.32 1.91 16.28
CA ALA A 158 4.38 0.87 15.86
C ALA A 158 4.22 -0.22 16.91
N ALA A 159 5.33 -0.69 17.49
CA ALA A 159 5.30 -1.69 18.57
C ALA A 159 4.54 -1.18 19.79
N GLN A 160 4.74 0.07 20.17
CA GLN A 160 4.01 0.71 21.28
C GLN A 160 2.50 0.77 20.99
N GLN A 161 2.10 1.15 19.78
CA GLN A 161 0.70 1.19 19.38
C GLN A 161 0.05 -0.20 19.39
N ILE A 162 0.77 -1.22 18.95
CA ILE A 162 0.29 -2.61 18.98
C ILE A 162 0.12 -3.10 20.42
N HIS A 163 1.08 -2.85 21.31
CA HIS A 163 1.02 -3.25 22.72
C HIS A 163 0.01 -2.44 23.53
N GLY A 164 -0.08 -1.14 23.27
CA GLY A 164 -0.96 -0.22 24.02
C GLY A 164 -2.41 -0.22 23.55
N GLY A 165 -2.63 -0.74 22.33
CA GLY A 165 -3.97 -0.84 21.74
C GLY A 165 -4.79 -2.06 22.22
#